data_01021ba52113752a5d75c31d5e8a9769
#
_entry.id   01021ba52113752a5d75c31d5e8a9769
#
_cell.length_a   1.000
_cell.length_b   1.000
_cell.length_c   1.000
_cell.angle_alpha   90.00
_cell.angle_beta   90.00
_cell.angle_gamma   90.00
#
_symmetry.space_group_name_H-M   'P 1'
#
loop_
_entity.id
_entity.type
_entity.pdbx_description
1 polymer ?
#
loop_
_entity_poly.entity_id
_entity_poly.type
_entity_poly.pdbx_seq_one_letter_code
_entity_poly.pdbx_strand_id
1 'polypeptide(L)'
;MKGRVARWVVFTLLVAAIAMALLYRKQIDSAALESWIHGAGMLGPLVFIVIYALATVLFIPGSVLTLAGGALFGPVLGTLYNLTGATIGATAAFLIARYLAYELVEQKTAGRLKQLKKGVESEGWRFVAFVRLVPLFPFNLLNYALGLTRIKLWHYVVASCLCMLPGAFAYTYLGYAGREAATGGEGLIQKALLSLALLAVVAYLPRWLKRRHRAPQLNVQQLKSKLEHGGNLYVLDVRTAKDFVDQQGHISQAHNIPVEDLFHRLNELSALRDRAIAIICRTEKRSKKAANLLAQKGFTDVHIVKGGMTEWNRRGYRIER
;
A
#
# COMPACT_ATOMS: atom_id res chain seq x y z
N MET A 1 -9.32 -34.38 -15.18
CA MET A 1 -10.08 -34.53 -13.91
C MET A 1 -9.19 -34.66 -12.68
N LYS A 2 -8.12 -35.44 -12.70
CA LYS A 2 -7.21 -35.65 -11.52
C LYS A 2 -6.65 -34.36 -10.88
N GLY A 3 -6.24 -33.36 -11.68
CA GLY A 3 -5.70 -32.11 -11.15
C GLY A 3 -6.72 -31.19 -10.44
N ARG A 4 -8.00 -31.22 -10.84
CA ARG A 4 -9.06 -30.45 -10.16
C ARG A 4 -9.37 -31.03 -8.78
N VAL A 5 -9.48 -32.36 -8.67
CA VAL A 5 -9.73 -33.03 -7.39
C VAL A 5 -8.58 -32.78 -6.41
N ALA A 6 -7.32 -32.91 -6.88
CA ALA A 6 -6.16 -32.62 -6.04
C ALA A 6 -6.15 -31.17 -5.52
N ARG A 7 -6.49 -30.17 -6.35
CA ARG A 7 -6.60 -28.76 -5.92
C ARG A 7 -7.67 -28.57 -4.83
N TRP A 8 -8.85 -29.21 -4.97
CA TRP A 8 -9.90 -29.13 -3.96
C TRP A 8 -9.52 -29.81 -2.65
N VAL A 9 -8.84 -30.96 -2.72
CA VAL A 9 -8.33 -31.67 -1.52
C VAL A 9 -7.32 -30.80 -0.79
N VAL A 10 -6.34 -30.21 -1.49
CA VAL A 10 -5.34 -29.30 -0.89
C VAL A 10 -6.00 -28.06 -0.30
N PHE A 11 -6.98 -27.48 -1.00
CA PHE A 11 -7.73 -26.33 -0.49
C PHE A 11 -8.49 -26.67 0.80
N THR A 12 -9.19 -27.81 0.84
CA THR A 12 -9.94 -28.26 2.02
C THR A 12 -9.01 -28.53 3.20
N LEU A 13 -7.88 -29.21 2.96
CA LEU A 13 -6.88 -29.46 4.00
C LEU A 13 -6.29 -28.16 4.55
N LEU A 14 -6.01 -27.20 3.69
CA LEU A 14 -5.52 -25.88 4.09
C LEU A 14 -6.55 -25.14 4.95
N VAL A 15 -7.81 -25.12 4.52
CA VAL A 15 -8.90 -24.47 5.28
C VAL A 15 -9.08 -25.15 6.64
N ALA A 16 -9.02 -26.49 6.70
CA ALA A 16 -9.09 -27.24 7.95
C ALA A 16 -7.89 -26.92 8.87
N ALA A 17 -6.68 -26.86 8.32
CA ALA A 17 -5.47 -26.51 9.08
C ALA A 17 -5.53 -25.06 9.61
N ILE A 18 -6.01 -24.11 8.81
CA ILE A 18 -6.21 -22.72 9.25
C ILE A 18 -7.27 -22.65 10.35
N ALA A 19 -8.41 -23.35 10.18
CA ALA A 19 -9.46 -23.39 11.19
C ALA A 19 -8.94 -23.97 12.51
N MET A 20 -8.20 -25.08 12.45
CA MET A 20 -7.57 -25.70 13.61
C MET A 20 -6.58 -24.76 14.29
N ALA A 21 -5.68 -24.11 13.53
CA ALA A 21 -4.73 -23.14 14.05
C ALA A 21 -5.43 -21.95 14.75
N LEU A 22 -6.54 -21.46 14.20
CA LEU A 22 -7.33 -20.39 14.80
C LEU A 22 -8.06 -20.82 16.06
N LEU A 23 -8.56 -22.06 16.12
CA LEU A 23 -9.22 -22.62 17.31
C LEU A 23 -8.23 -22.82 18.45
N TYR A 24 -7.05 -23.34 18.15
CA TYR A 24 -6.02 -23.66 19.15
C TYR A 24 -5.00 -22.54 19.40
N ARG A 25 -5.17 -21.36 18.77
CA ARG A 25 -4.24 -20.24 18.90
C ARG A 25 -3.96 -19.78 20.35
N LYS A 26 -4.92 -19.99 21.26
CA LYS A 26 -4.77 -19.64 22.68
C LYS A 26 -3.88 -20.63 23.46
N GLN A 27 -3.64 -21.82 22.90
CA GLN A 27 -2.82 -22.85 23.51
C GLN A 27 -1.37 -22.84 22.99
N ILE A 28 -1.06 -21.96 22.02
CA ILE A 28 0.31 -21.77 21.55
C ILE A 28 1.05 -20.99 22.63
N ASP A 29 1.77 -21.74 23.47
CA ASP A 29 2.56 -21.18 24.57
C ASP A 29 3.92 -20.69 24.05
N SER A 30 4.31 -19.49 24.46
CA SER A 30 5.64 -18.92 24.17
C SER A 30 6.76 -19.79 24.78
N ALA A 31 6.52 -20.43 25.91
CA ALA A 31 7.47 -21.33 26.56
C ALA A 31 7.73 -22.60 25.73
N ALA A 32 6.72 -23.15 25.08
CA ALA A 32 6.89 -24.28 24.16
C ALA A 32 7.74 -23.88 22.94
N LEU A 33 7.51 -22.69 22.37
CA LEU A 33 8.32 -22.16 21.27
C LEU A 33 9.79 -21.99 21.69
N GLU A 34 10.04 -21.42 22.87
CA GLU A 34 11.40 -21.28 23.44
C GLU A 34 12.07 -22.64 23.59
N SER A 35 11.39 -23.63 24.18
CA SER A 35 11.95 -24.97 24.41
C SER A 35 12.34 -25.68 23.11
N TRP A 36 11.52 -25.59 22.08
CA TRP A 36 11.81 -26.18 20.76
C TRP A 36 13.02 -25.52 20.07
N ILE A 37 13.13 -24.19 20.17
CA ILE A 37 14.24 -23.45 19.57
C ILE A 37 15.55 -23.74 20.32
N HIS A 38 15.52 -23.74 21.65
CA HIS A 38 16.68 -24.06 22.47
C HIS A 38 17.11 -25.54 22.32
N GLY A 39 16.14 -26.46 22.26
CA GLY A 39 16.39 -27.88 22.01
C GLY A 39 17.01 -28.19 20.65
N ALA A 40 16.78 -27.33 19.66
CA ALA A 40 17.36 -27.46 18.33
C ALA A 40 18.83 -26.97 18.24
N GLY A 41 19.38 -26.37 19.30
CA GLY A 41 20.75 -25.87 19.34
C GLY A 41 21.11 -24.97 18.15
N MET A 42 22.14 -25.31 17.39
CA MET A 42 22.58 -24.52 16.20
C MET A 42 21.50 -24.44 15.11
N LEU A 43 20.54 -25.33 15.04
CA LEU A 43 19.42 -25.30 14.07
C LEU A 43 18.25 -24.44 14.56
N GLY A 44 18.29 -23.91 15.77
CA GLY A 44 17.23 -23.05 16.34
C GLY A 44 16.74 -21.93 15.40
N PRO A 45 17.62 -21.14 14.77
CA PRO A 45 17.21 -20.12 13.81
C PRO A 45 16.44 -20.68 12.60
N LEU A 46 16.86 -21.84 12.08
CA LEU A 46 16.18 -22.47 10.93
C LEU A 46 14.77 -22.97 11.34
N VAL A 47 14.66 -23.62 12.51
CA VAL A 47 13.39 -24.05 13.07
C VAL A 47 12.45 -22.87 13.25
N PHE A 48 12.95 -21.76 13.80
CA PHE A 48 12.18 -20.53 13.95
C PHE A 48 11.67 -19.98 12.61
N ILE A 49 12.52 -19.90 11.59
CA ILE A 49 12.14 -19.44 10.24
C ILE A 49 11.04 -20.31 9.66
N VAL A 50 11.13 -21.63 9.80
CA VAL A 50 10.13 -22.58 9.31
C VAL A 50 8.80 -22.39 10.08
N ILE A 51 8.84 -22.31 11.40
CA ILE A 51 7.66 -22.05 12.23
C ILE A 51 7.00 -20.74 11.81
N TYR A 52 7.79 -19.66 11.62
CA TYR A 52 7.28 -18.37 11.19
C TYR A 52 6.59 -18.45 9.82
N ALA A 53 7.21 -19.15 8.87
CA ALA A 53 6.65 -19.33 7.53
C ALA A 53 5.32 -20.08 7.56
N LEU A 54 5.26 -21.19 8.31
CA LEU A 54 4.04 -21.98 8.49
C LEU A 54 2.94 -21.18 9.20
N ALA A 55 3.28 -20.49 10.26
CA ALA A 55 2.36 -19.62 11.00
C ALA A 55 1.75 -18.52 10.11
N THR A 56 2.55 -17.94 9.22
CA THR A 56 2.07 -16.96 8.23
C THR A 56 1.04 -17.57 7.28
N VAL A 57 1.28 -18.77 6.80
CA VAL A 57 0.32 -19.51 5.96
C VAL A 57 -0.95 -19.85 6.74
N LEU A 58 -0.83 -20.20 8.01
CA LEU A 58 -1.94 -20.59 8.89
C LEU A 58 -2.68 -19.42 9.55
N PHE A 59 -2.47 -18.18 9.10
CA PHE A 59 -3.10 -16.97 9.62
C PHE A 59 -2.77 -16.65 11.09
N ILE A 60 -1.70 -17.22 11.66
CA ILE A 60 -1.23 -16.81 12.98
C ILE A 60 -0.65 -15.40 12.89
N PRO A 61 -0.95 -14.50 13.86
CA PRO A 61 -0.46 -13.12 13.81
C PRO A 61 1.07 -13.05 13.80
N GLY A 62 1.66 -12.53 12.71
CA GLY A 62 3.10 -12.41 12.56
C GLY A 62 3.75 -11.50 13.61
N SER A 63 3.01 -10.55 14.20
CA SER A 63 3.50 -9.68 15.26
C SER A 63 3.97 -10.46 16.50
N VAL A 64 3.27 -11.52 16.86
CA VAL A 64 3.66 -12.38 18.00
C VAL A 64 5.01 -13.04 17.75
N LEU A 65 5.19 -13.61 16.55
CA LEU A 65 6.45 -14.25 16.18
C LEU A 65 7.58 -13.24 16.02
N THR A 66 7.26 -12.04 15.49
CA THR A 66 8.28 -10.99 15.36
C THR A 66 8.80 -10.51 16.72
N LEU A 67 7.90 -10.35 17.71
CA LEU A 67 8.28 -10.05 19.09
C LEU A 67 9.11 -11.18 19.70
N ALA A 68 8.67 -12.44 19.56
CA ALA A 68 9.38 -13.62 20.03
C ALA A 68 10.78 -13.73 19.41
N GLY A 69 10.91 -13.53 18.10
CA GLY A 69 12.20 -13.54 17.41
C GLY A 69 13.16 -12.45 17.94
N GLY A 70 12.62 -11.30 18.31
CA GLY A 70 13.41 -10.23 18.98
C GLY A 70 13.87 -10.64 20.38
N ALA A 71 12.99 -11.23 21.17
CA ALA A 71 13.29 -11.72 22.49
C ALA A 71 14.34 -12.87 22.47
N LEU A 72 14.24 -13.76 21.51
CA LEU A 72 15.10 -14.96 21.42
C LEU A 72 16.48 -14.67 20.83
N PHE A 73 16.54 -13.89 19.73
CA PHE A 73 17.74 -13.74 18.92
C PHE A 73 18.32 -12.32 18.93
N GLY A 74 17.72 -11.42 19.71
CA GLY A 74 18.14 -10.02 19.78
C GLY A 74 17.71 -9.18 18.57
N PRO A 75 18.10 -7.89 18.53
CA PRO A 75 17.54 -6.95 17.56
C PRO A 75 18.02 -7.19 16.11
N VAL A 76 19.27 -7.56 15.91
CA VAL A 76 19.85 -7.70 14.56
C VAL A 76 19.52 -9.06 13.95
N LEU A 77 19.95 -10.15 14.60
CA LEU A 77 19.71 -11.50 14.10
C LEU A 77 18.22 -11.83 14.13
N GLY A 78 17.49 -11.42 15.18
CA GLY A 78 16.05 -11.57 15.24
C GLY A 78 15.34 -10.88 14.06
N THR A 79 15.80 -9.69 13.66
CA THR A 79 15.23 -9.01 12.46
C THR A 79 15.49 -9.80 11.20
N LEU A 80 16.70 -10.33 11.02
CA LEU A 80 17.05 -11.14 9.85
C LEU A 80 16.17 -12.40 9.77
N TYR A 81 16.04 -13.15 10.86
CA TYR A 81 15.24 -14.37 10.91
C TYR A 81 13.75 -14.10 10.76
N ASN A 82 13.24 -13.07 11.42
CA ASN A 82 11.86 -12.61 11.29
C ASN A 82 11.52 -12.22 9.84
N LEU A 83 12.37 -11.40 9.22
CA LEU A 83 12.17 -10.95 7.84
C LEU A 83 12.23 -12.12 6.85
N THR A 84 13.16 -13.04 7.04
CA THR A 84 13.31 -14.25 6.22
C THR A 84 12.07 -15.13 6.36
N GLY A 85 11.67 -15.48 7.57
CA GLY A 85 10.49 -16.30 7.82
C GLY A 85 9.20 -15.68 7.32
N ALA A 86 9.02 -14.37 7.58
CA ALA A 86 7.87 -13.61 7.08
C ALA A 86 7.82 -13.57 5.55
N THR A 87 8.96 -13.37 4.88
CA THR A 87 9.04 -13.31 3.41
C THR A 87 8.76 -14.69 2.79
N ILE A 88 9.33 -15.76 3.34
CA ILE A 88 9.06 -17.13 2.89
C ILE A 88 7.59 -17.47 3.07
N GLY A 89 7.03 -17.25 4.26
CA GLY A 89 5.63 -17.51 4.56
C GLY A 89 4.67 -16.70 3.71
N ALA A 90 4.95 -15.41 3.52
CA ALA A 90 4.18 -14.53 2.64
C ALA A 90 4.22 -15.02 1.18
N THR A 91 5.39 -15.47 0.71
CA THR A 91 5.57 -16.04 -0.63
C THR A 91 4.79 -17.34 -0.80
N ALA A 92 4.83 -18.22 0.20
CA ALA A 92 4.06 -19.45 0.20
C ALA A 92 2.55 -19.17 0.14
N ALA A 93 2.03 -18.28 0.99
CA ALA A 93 0.62 -17.87 0.98
C ALA A 93 0.19 -17.24 -0.37
N PHE A 94 1.04 -16.39 -0.95
CA PHE A 94 0.84 -15.82 -2.27
C PHE A 94 0.75 -16.90 -3.37
N LEU A 95 1.66 -17.87 -3.37
CA LEU A 95 1.69 -18.97 -4.34
C LEU A 95 0.48 -19.90 -4.15
N ILE A 96 0.13 -20.23 -2.93
CA ILE A 96 -1.06 -21.04 -2.61
C ILE A 96 -2.31 -20.36 -3.21
N ALA A 97 -2.53 -19.06 -2.96
CA ALA A 97 -3.65 -18.34 -3.53
C ALA A 97 -3.61 -18.34 -5.07
N ARG A 98 -2.43 -18.13 -5.65
CA ARG A 98 -2.25 -18.10 -7.09
C ARG A 98 -2.58 -19.42 -7.77
N TYR A 99 -2.09 -20.53 -7.23
CA TYR A 99 -2.28 -21.83 -7.86
C TYR A 99 -3.62 -22.49 -7.52
N LEU A 100 -4.18 -22.22 -6.33
CA LEU A 100 -5.44 -22.85 -5.91
C LEU A 100 -6.69 -22.03 -6.28
N ALA A 101 -6.65 -20.71 -6.13
CA ALA A 101 -7.86 -19.91 -6.17
C ALA A 101 -7.90 -18.86 -7.32
N TYR A 102 -6.78 -18.58 -7.99
CA TYR A 102 -6.72 -17.53 -9.01
C TYR A 102 -7.78 -17.71 -10.12
N GLU A 103 -7.87 -18.91 -10.71
CA GLU A 103 -8.81 -19.19 -11.82
C GLU A 103 -10.27 -19.03 -11.39
N LEU A 104 -10.60 -19.48 -10.17
CA LEU A 104 -11.97 -19.38 -9.62
C LEU A 104 -12.37 -17.93 -9.36
N VAL A 105 -11.44 -17.13 -8.84
CA VAL A 105 -11.67 -15.71 -8.57
C VAL A 105 -11.71 -14.92 -9.87
N GLU A 106 -10.86 -15.22 -10.85
CA GLU A 106 -10.85 -14.56 -12.15
C GLU A 106 -12.19 -14.72 -12.88
N GLN A 107 -12.76 -15.92 -12.88
CA GLN A 107 -14.06 -16.20 -13.50
C GLN A 107 -15.23 -15.45 -12.83
N LYS A 108 -15.16 -15.28 -11.49
CA LYS A 108 -16.21 -14.62 -10.71
C LYS A 108 -16.02 -13.11 -10.57
N THR A 109 -14.86 -12.57 -11.00
CA THR A 109 -14.54 -11.16 -10.86
C THR A 109 -15.07 -10.36 -12.04
N ALA A 110 -16.07 -9.49 -11.80
CA ALA A 110 -16.70 -8.65 -12.82
C ALA A 110 -16.76 -7.18 -12.40
N GLY A 111 -17.09 -6.29 -13.33
CA GLY A 111 -17.39 -4.89 -13.07
C GLY A 111 -16.28 -4.09 -12.38
N ARG A 112 -16.63 -3.36 -11.34
CA ARG A 112 -15.71 -2.48 -10.58
C ARG A 112 -14.53 -3.22 -9.95
N LEU A 113 -14.74 -4.45 -9.49
CA LEU A 113 -13.69 -5.27 -8.87
C LEU A 113 -12.60 -5.64 -9.90
N LYS A 114 -12.99 -5.95 -11.13
CA LYS A 114 -12.05 -6.22 -12.24
C LYS A 114 -11.20 -4.98 -12.58
N GLN A 115 -11.80 -3.78 -12.55
CA GLN A 115 -11.07 -2.52 -12.77
C GLN A 115 -10.07 -2.24 -11.65
N LEU A 116 -10.45 -2.45 -10.37
CA LEU A 116 -9.57 -2.32 -9.24
C LEU A 116 -8.38 -3.28 -9.33
N LYS A 117 -8.64 -4.55 -9.67
CA LYS A 117 -7.61 -5.58 -9.88
C LYS A 117 -6.61 -5.14 -10.95
N LYS A 118 -7.08 -4.67 -12.11
CA LYS A 118 -6.24 -4.14 -13.19
C LYS A 118 -5.38 -2.96 -12.72
N GLY A 119 -5.94 -2.03 -11.93
CA GLY A 119 -5.20 -0.91 -11.36
C GLY A 119 -4.07 -1.35 -10.43
N VAL A 120 -4.32 -2.36 -9.59
CA VAL A 120 -3.29 -2.97 -8.72
C VAL A 120 -2.20 -3.65 -9.54
N GLU A 121 -2.57 -4.37 -10.58
CA GLU A 121 -1.65 -5.11 -11.46
C GLU A 121 -0.78 -4.17 -12.29
N SER A 122 -1.31 -3.03 -12.75
CA SER A 122 -0.56 -2.03 -13.51
C SER A 122 0.53 -1.34 -12.67
N GLU A 123 0.28 -1.10 -11.38
CA GLU A 123 1.25 -0.52 -10.45
C GLU A 123 2.30 -1.55 -9.96
N GLY A 124 1.99 -2.85 -10.05
CA GLY A 124 2.91 -3.96 -9.77
C GLY A 124 3.62 -3.83 -8.42
N TRP A 125 4.96 -3.76 -8.42
CA TRP A 125 5.79 -3.69 -7.21
C TRP A 125 5.52 -2.44 -6.37
N ARG A 126 5.16 -1.30 -7.00
CA ARG A 126 4.83 -0.05 -6.29
C ARG A 126 3.62 -0.20 -5.40
N PHE A 127 2.62 -0.93 -5.87
CA PHE A 127 1.45 -1.24 -5.05
C PHE A 127 1.81 -2.12 -3.87
N VAL A 128 2.63 -3.17 -4.09
CA VAL A 128 3.12 -4.04 -3.01
C VAL A 128 3.90 -3.22 -1.98
N ALA A 129 4.84 -2.38 -2.42
CA ALA A 129 5.61 -1.51 -1.55
C ALA A 129 4.71 -0.58 -0.72
N PHE A 130 3.73 0.03 -1.36
CA PHE A 130 2.78 0.92 -0.69
C PHE A 130 1.99 0.21 0.42
N VAL A 131 1.41 -0.96 0.14
CA VAL A 131 0.59 -1.67 1.14
C VAL A 131 1.42 -2.33 2.24
N ARG A 132 2.72 -2.54 2.03
CA ARG A 132 3.67 -2.99 3.06
C ARG A 132 4.10 -1.86 4.01
N LEU A 133 4.36 -0.68 3.46
CA LEU A 133 4.74 0.50 4.25
C LEU A 133 3.55 1.13 4.97
N VAL A 134 2.34 1.01 4.41
CA VAL A 134 1.12 1.54 5.02
C VAL A 134 0.25 0.36 5.46
N PRO A 135 0.22 0.03 6.76
CA PRO A 135 -0.49 -1.15 7.27
C PRO A 135 -2.01 -0.95 7.26
N LEU A 136 -2.61 -0.95 6.06
CA LEU A 136 -4.06 -0.79 5.87
C LEU A 136 -4.81 -2.11 5.99
N PHE A 137 -4.14 -3.22 5.75
CA PHE A 137 -4.73 -4.56 5.71
C PHE A 137 -3.97 -5.52 6.61
N PRO A 138 -4.67 -6.51 7.19
CA PRO A 138 -4.01 -7.61 7.92
C PRO A 138 -2.98 -8.32 7.05
N PHE A 139 -1.77 -8.52 7.59
CA PHE A 139 -0.62 -9.07 6.87
C PHE A 139 -0.93 -10.36 6.12
N ASN A 140 -1.53 -11.34 6.82
CA ASN A 140 -1.81 -12.65 6.24
C ASN A 140 -2.84 -12.56 5.10
N LEU A 141 -3.93 -11.81 5.30
CA LEU A 141 -4.95 -11.62 4.28
C LEU A 141 -4.38 -10.98 3.00
N LEU A 142 -3.48 -9.99 3.18
CA LEU A 142 -2.84 -9.29 2.07
C LEU A 142 -1.99 -10.22 1.21
N ASN A 143 -1.29 -11.19 1.81
CA ASN A 143 -0.47 -12.16 1.08
C ASN A 143 -1.32 -12.99 0.10
N TYR A 144 -2.43 -13.53 0.57
CA TYR A 144 -3.38 -14.27 -0.26
C TYR A 144 -4.04 -13.39 -1.32
N ALA A 145 -4.49 -12.18 -0.93
CA ALA A 145 -5.13 -11.25 -1.86
C ALA A 145 -4.22 -10.85 -3.03
N LEU A 146 -2.94 -10.60 -2.76
CA LEU A 146 -1.95 -10.27 -3.80
C LEU A 146 -1.64 -11.49 -4.70
N GLY A 147 -1.72 -12.71 -4.17
CA GLY A 147 -1.61 -13.95 -4.95
C GLY A 147 -2.72 -14.10 -6.00
N LEU A 148 -3.90 -13.52 -5.76
CA LEU A 148 -5.03 -13.50 -6.71
C LEU A 148 -4.90 -12.43 -7.81
N THR A 149 -3.78 -11.71 -7.87
CA THR A 149 -3.47 -10.71 -8.90
C THR A 149 -2.42 -11.24 -9.88
N ARG A 150 -2.20 -10.57 -11.03
CA ARG A 150 -1.14 -10.91 -11.99
C ARG A 150 0.23 -10.29 -11.66
N ILE A 151 0.43 -9.81 -10.44
CA ILE A 151 1.72 -9.26 -10.00
C ILE A 151 2.79 -10.34 -10.12
N LYS A 152 3.94 -10.01 -10.74
CA LYS A 152 5.07 -10.94 -10.88
C LYS A 152 5.61 -11.34 -9.50
N LEU A 153 5.86 -12.63 -9.30
CA LEU A 153 6.36 -13.17 -8.02
C LEU A 153 7.58 -12.41 -7.51
N TRP A 154 8.55 -12.17 -8.36
CA TRP A 154 9.76 -11.45 -8.02
C TRP A 154 9.47 -10.02 -7.52
N HIS A 155 8.55 -9.27 -8.18
CA HIS A 155 8.12 -7.94 -7.72
C HIS A 155 7.49 -8.01 -6.32
N TYR A 156 6.70 -9.06 -6.06
CA TYR A 156 6.09 -9.27 -4.76
C TYR A 156 7.12 -9.58 -3.68
N VAL A 157 8.05 -10.50 -3.93
CA VAL A 157 9.06 -10.95 -2.96
C VAL A 157 10.00 -9.79 -2.58
N VAL A 158 10.59 -9.14 -3.58
CA VAL A 158 11.56 -8.06 -3.33
C VAL A 158 10.92 -6.85 -2.67
N ALA A 159 9.77 -6.40 -3.17
CA ALA A 159 9.07 -5.28 -2.55
C ALA A 159 8.61 -5.62 -1.12
N SER A 160 8.16 -6.88 -0.86
CA SER A 160 7.80 -7.30 0.48
C SER A 160 9.02 -7.32 1.41
N CYS A 161 10.12 -7.95 1.01
CA CYS A 161 11.34 -8.05 1.82
C CYS A 161 11.87 -6.65 2.19
N LEU A 162 12.05 -5.76 1.22
CA LEU A 162 12.60 -4.43 1.46
C LEU A 162 11.64 -3.54 2.28
N CYS A 163 10.35 -3.56 1.95
CA CYS A 163 9.40 -2.65 2.59
C CYS A 163 8.89 -3.15 3.95
N MET A 164 9.04 -4.43 4.28
CA MET A 164 8.77 -4.95 5.61
C MET A 164 9.92 -4.70 6.59
N LEU A 165 11.15 -4.49 6.12
CA LEU A 165 12.34 -4.36 6.95
C LEU A 165 12.19 -3.32 8.09
N PRO A 166 11.72 -2.08 7.85
CA PRO A 166 11.58 -1.08 8.94
C PRO A 166 10.60 -1.53 10.02
N GLY A 167 9.48 -2.12 9.61
CA GLY A 167 8.48 -2.66 10.54
C GLY A 167 9.00 -3.87 11.30
N ALA A 168 9.63 -4.81 10.61
CA ALA A 168 10.23 -5.99 11.23
C ALA A 168 11.28 -5.58 12.28
N PHE A 169 12.16 -4.63 11.96
CA PHE A 169 13.14 -4.13 12.91
C PHE A 169 12.49 -3.50 14.15
N ALA A 170 11.48 -2.64 13.96
CA ALA A 170 10.80 -1.97 15.07
C ALA A 170 10.12 -2.96 16.02
N TYR A 171 9.39 -3.95 15.48
CA TYR A 171 8.74 -4.98 16.31
C TYR A 171 9.75 -5.94 16.95
N THR A 172 10.81 -6.33 16.24
CA THR A 172 11.90 -7.15 16.78
C THR A 172 12.59 -6.44 17.93
N TYR A 173 12.90 -5.15 17.76
CA TYR A 173 13.52 -4.36 18.81
C TYR A 173 12.59 -4.22 20.04
N LEU A 174 11.28 -4.09 19.83
CA LEU A 174 10.30 -4.08 20.91
C LEU A 174 10.28 -5.42 21.69
N GLY A 175 10.35 -6.55 20.98
CA GLY A 175 10.44 -7.88 21.61
C GLY A 175 11.72 -8.05 22.43
N TYR A 176 12.86 -7.62 21.90
CA TYR A 176 14.14 -7.59 22.61
C TYR A 176 14.07 -6.73 23.86
N ALA A 177 13.57 -5.49 23.74
CA ALA A 177 13.42 -4.59 24.87
C ALA A 177 12.48 -5.14 25.96
N GLY A 178 11.40 -5.83 25.54
CA GLY A 178 10.47 -6.49 26.46
C GLY A 178 11.13 -7.60 27.29
N ARG A 179 11.98 -8.43 26.66
CA ARG A 179 12.75 -9.46 27.37
C ARG A 179 13.75 -8.84 28.35
N GLU A 180 14.53 -7.87 27.92
CA GLU A 180 15.48 -7.15 28.78
C GLU A 180 14.76 -6.51 29.98
N ALA A 181 13.54 -5.99 29.76
CA ALA A 181 12.71 -5.44 30.83
C ALA A 181 12.34 -6.51 31.86
N ALA A 182 11.95 -7.69 31.42
CA ALA A 182 11.55 -8.79 32.30
C ALA A 182 12.71 -9.38 33.09
N THR A 183 13.96 -9.24 32.59
CA THR A 183 15.18 -9.74 33.25
C THR A 183 15.90 -8.68 34.09
N GLY A 184 15.31 -7.49 34.27
CA GLY A 184 15.90 -6.42 35.08
C GLY A 184 17.08 -5.68 34.43
N GLY A 185 17.20 -5.73 33.12
CA GLY A 185 18.28 -5.09 32.37
C GLY A 185 18.29 -3.57 32.50
N GLU A 186 19.47 -2.96 32.43
CA GLU A 186 19.64 -1.51 32.52
C GLU A 186 19.13 -0.78 31.27
N GLY A 187 18.70 0.48 31.42
CA GLY A 187 18.28 1.33 30.32
C GLY A 187 16.92 0.97 29.70
N LEU A 188 16.02 0.37 30.46
CA LEU A 188 14.66 -0.04 30.01
C LEU A 188 13.86 1.08 29.36
N ILE A 189 13.89 2.26 30.03
CA ILE A 189 13.15 3.44 29.53
C ILE A 189 13.69 3.87 28.18
N GLN A 190 15.00 3.86 27.99
CA GLN A 190 15.66 4.25 26.73
C GLN A 190 15.31 3.25 25.61
N LYS A 191 15.36 1.93 25.90
CA LYS A 191 15.00 0.86 24.93
C LYS A 191 13.52 0.93 24.55
N ALA A 192 12.63 1.16 25.52
CA ALA A 192 11.21 1.33 25.29
C ALA A 192 10.91 2.58 24.44
N LEU A 193 11.52 3.72 24.77
CA LEU A 193 11.38 4.97 24.02
C LEU A 193 11.90 4.82 22.58
N LEU A 194 13.03 4.15 22.38
CA LEU A 194 13.56 3.90 21.05
C LEU A 194 12.63 3.00 20.22
N SER A 195 12.06 1.94 20.84
CA SER A 195 11.07 1.07 20.17
C SER A 195 9.85 1.85 19.73
N LEU A 196 9.30 2.69 20.61
CA LEU A 196 8.15 3.55 20.30
C LEU A 196 8.48 4.58 19.22
N ALA A 197 9.67 5.19 19.27
CA ALA A 197 10.12 6.12 18.24
C ALA A 197 10.23 5.44 16.86
N LEU A 198 10.81 4.24 16.81
CA LEU A 198 10.88 3.45 15.56
C LEU A 198 9.50 3.11 15.02
N LEU A 199 8.58 2.66 15.87
CA LEU A 199 7.19 2.40 15.47
C LEU A 199 6.49 3.67 14.98
N ALA A 200 6.69 4.79 15.65
CA ALA A 200 6.16 6.09 15.23
C ALA A 200 6.72 6.49 13.85
N VAL A 201 8.02 6.35 13.61
CA VAL A 201 8.64 6.63 12.30
C VAL A 201 8.01 5.75 11.22
N VAL A 202 7.90 4.45 11.45
CA VAL A 202 7.27 3.51 10.48
C VAL A 202 5.82 3.89 10.19
N ALA A 203 5.05 4.30 11.20
CA ALA A 203 3.65 4.69 11.05
C ALA A 203 3.47 6.06 10.36
N TYR A 204 4.36 7.02 10.61
CA TYR A 204 4.23 8.39 10.12
C TYR A 204 4.97 8.65 8.81
N LEU A 205 6.09 7.96 8.53
CA LEU A 205 6.89 8.13 7.33
C LEU A 205 6.09 8.07 6.02
N PRO A 206 5.21 7.08 5.80
CA PRO A 206 4.39 7.03 4.58
C PRO A 206 3.41 8.21 4.46
N ARG A 207 2.87 8.68 5.60
CA ARG A 207 1.98 9.85 5.62
C ARG A 207 2.74 11.14 5.28
N TRP A 208 3.95 11.29 5.81
CA TRP A 208 4.82 12.42 5.56
C TRP A 208 5.30 12.47 4.10
N LEU A 209 5.75 11.33 3.54
CA LEU A 209 6.11 11.20 2.12
C LEU A 209 4.94 11.56 1.20
N LYS A 210 3.73 11.10 1.54
CA LYS A 210 2.53 11.41 0.76
C LYS A 210 2.12 12.89 0.82
N ARG A 211 2.47 13.60 1.90
CA ARG A 211 2.23 15.06 2.00
C ARG A 211 3.12 15.87 1.07
N ARG A 212 4.38 15.45 0.85
CA ARG A 212 5.33 16.15 -0.05
C ARG A 212 4.93 16.11 -1.53
N HIS A 213 4.12 15.15 -1.94
CA HIS A 213 3.67 15.00 -3.33
C HIS A 213 2.25 15.53 -3.58
N ARG A 214 1.69 16.32 -2.67
CA ARG A 214 0.41 16.96 -2.95
C ARG A 214 0.65 18.22 -3.76
N ALA A 215 0.08 18.25 -4.99
CA ALA A 215 0.03 19.49 -5.78
C ALA A 215 -0.62 20.61 -4.95
N PRO A 216 -0.07 21.82 -4.98
CA PRO A 216 -0.64 22.99 -4.32
C PRO A 216 -2.08 23.21 -4.76
N GLN A 217 -2.89 23.82 -3.89
CA GLN A 217 -4.29 24.08 -4.16
C GLN A 217 -4.50 25.59 -4.38
N LEU A 218 -5.26 25.93 -5.41
CA LEU A 218 -5.80 27.26 -5.66
C LEU A 218 -7.30 27.26 -5.33
N ASN A 219 -7.79 28.25 -4.61
CA ASN A 219 -9.24 28.44 -4.53
C ASN A 219 -9.77 29.13 -5.79
N VAL A 220 -11.08 29.06 -6.03
CA VAL A 220 -11.68 29.62 -7.25
C VAL A 220 -11.55 31.15 -7.35
N GLN A 221 -11.43 31.87 -6.22
CA GLN A 221 -11.17 33.32 -6.20
C GLN A 221 -9.75 33.63 -6.68
N GLN A 222 -8.76 32.89 -6.18
CA GLN A 222 -7.37 33.04 -6.60
C GLN A 222 -7.22 32.71 -8.08
N LEU A 223 -7.92 31.67 -8.56
CA LEU A 223 -7.92 31.33 -9.98
C LEU A 223 -8.49 32.49 -10.80
N LYS A 224 -9.68 33.01 -10.43
CA LYS A 224 -10.31 34.13 -11.10
C LYS A 224 -9.40 35.33 -11.15
N SER A 225 -8.85 35.74 -10.00
CA SER A 225 -7.91 36.88 -9.92
C SER A 225 -6.70 36.70 -10.83
N LYS A 226 -6.08 35.51 -10.87
CA LYS A 226 -4.94 35.23 -11.77
C LYS A 226 -5.32 35.32 -13.25
N LEU A 227 -6.53 34.90 -13.62
CA LEU A 227 -7.03 35.01 -15.01
C LEU A 227 -7.33 36.45 -15.42
N GLU A 228 -7.88 37.26 -14.52
CA GLU A 228 -8.19 38.67 -14.77
C GLU A 228 -6.95 39.58 -14.86
N HIS A 229 -5.89 39.26 -14.10
CA HIS A 229 -4.65 40.07 -14.10
C HIS A 229 -3.60 39.58 -15.12
N GLY A 230 -3.99 38.77 -16.11
CA GLY A 230 -3.09 38.36 -17.20
C GLY A 230 -1.99 37.37 -16.77
N GLY A 231 -2.22 36.60 -15.68
CA GLY A 231 -1.27 35.59 -15.23
C GLY A 231 -1.01 34.53 -16.31
N ASN A 232 0.26 34.15 -16.49
CA ASN A 232 0.65 33.08 -17.42
C ASN A 232 0.22 31.67 -16.89
N LEU A 233 -1.09 31.48 -16.68
CA LEU A 233 -1.69 30.30 -16.11
C LEU A 233 -2.48 29.53 -17.18
N TYR A 234 -2.18 28.26 -17.35
CA TYR A 234 -2.94 27.38 -18.24
C TYR A 234 -4.03 26.67 -17.45
N VAL A 235 -5.28 26.76 -17.90
CA VAL A 235 -6.41 26.10 -17.26
C VAL A 235 -6.72 24.81 -17.99
N LEU A 236 -6.58 23.67 -17.28
CA LEU A 236 -6.84 22.34 -17.79
C LEU A 236 -8.11 21.77 -17.14
N ASP A 237 -9.19 21.66 -17.91
CA ASP A 237 -10.41 20.99 -17.46
C ASP A 237 -10.33 19.49 -17.77
N VAL A 238 -10.35 18.68 -16.71
CA VAL A 238 -10.21 17.20 -16.82
C VAL A 238 -11.54 16.47 -16.69
N ARG A 239 -12.65 17.14 -16.93
CA ARG A 239 -13.98 16.54 -17.06
C ARG A 239 -14.12 15.85 -18.41
N THR A 240 -15.17 15.01 -18.55
CA THR A 240 -15.53 14.46 -19.87
C THR A 240 -15.94 15.58 -20.83
N ALA A 241 -15.80 15.37 -22.13
CA ALA A 241 -16.25 16.35 -23.12
C ALA A 241 -17.74 16.70 -22.94
N LYS A 242 -18.57 15.73 -22.54
CA LYS A 242 -19.98 15.97 -22.23
C LYS A 242 -20.17 16.89 -21.02
N ASP A 243 -19.40 16.69 -19.94
CA ASP A 243 -19.46 17.55 -18.72
C ASP A 243 -18.93 18.98 -19.02
N PHE A 244 -18.07 19.14 -20.04
CA PHE A 244 -17.45 20.42 -20.39
C PHE A 244 -18.44 21.39 -21.05
N VAL A 245 -19.36 20.85 -21.87
CA VAL A 245 -20.40 21.62 -22.59
C VAL A 245 -21.77 21.46 -21.97
N ASP A 246 -21.87 20.92 -20.75
CA ASP A 246 -23.15 20.75 -20.05
C ASP A 246 -23.69 22.09 -19.47
N GLN A 247 -24.80 22.01 -18.72
CA GLN A 247 -25.39 23.19 -18.05
C GLN A 247 -24.44 23.88 -17.07
N GLN A 248 -23.42 23.19 -16.55
CA GLN A 248 -22.41 23.77 -15.66
C GLN A 248 -21.39 24.64 -16.42
N GLY A 249 -21.32 24.50 -17.75
CA GLY A 249 -20.39 25.23 -18.61
C GLY A 249 -18.92 25.01 -18.19
N HIS A 250 -18.05 25.84 -18.72
CA HIS A 250 -16.62 25.83 -18.44
C HIS A 250 -16.04 27.25 -18.34
N ILE A 251 -14.81 27.36 -17.88
CA ILE A 251 -14.07 28.64 -17.84
C ILE A 251 -13.59 28.93 -19.26
N SER A 252 -13.81 30.17 -19.75
CA SER A 252 -13.56 30.59 -21.14
C SER A 252 -12.18 30.24 -21.69
N GLN A 253 -11.17 30.17 -20.84
CA GLN A 253 -9.78 29.89 -21.24
C GLN A 253 -9.39 28.43 -20.94
N ALA A 254 -10.34 27.57 -20.57
CA ALA A 254 -10.04 26.21 -20.20
C ALA A 254 -9.92 25.29 -21.43
N HIS A 255 -8.86 24.50 -21.47
CA HIS A 255 -8.68 23.42 -22.43
C HIS A 255 -9.19 22.11 -21.84
N ASN A 256 -9.99 21.38 -22.60
CA ASN A 256 -10.55 20.12 -22.14
C ASN A 256 -9.70 18.93 -22.57
N ILE A 257 -9.14 18.23 -21.60
CA ILE A 257 -8.56 16.90 -21.80
C ILE A 257 -9.09 16.00 -20.69
N PRO A 258 -10.03 15.10 -20.97
CA PRO A 258 -10.56 14.16 -19.99
C PRO A 258 -9.44 13.40 -19.27
N VAL A 259 -9.58 13.20 -17.96
CA VAL A 259 -8.52 12.53 -17.15
C VAL A 259 -8.23 11.10 -17.63
N GLU A 260 -9.17 10.45 -18.28
CA GLU A 260 -9.03 9.13 -18.90
C GLU A 260 -8.10 9.16 -20.12
N ASP A 261 -8.11 10.26 -20.89
CA ASP A 261 -7.33 10.43 -22.12
C ASP A 261 -6.01 11.16 -21.88
N LEU A 262 -5.85 11.76 -20.69
CA LEU A 262 -4.71 12.63 -20.37
C LEU A 262 -3.36 11.93 -20.57
N PHE A 263 -3.27 10.65 -20.26
CA PHE A 263 -2.04 9.88 -20.44
C PHE A 263 -1.62 9.77 -21.91
N HIS A 264 -2.56 9.60 -22.82
CA HIS A 264 -2.31 9.48 -24.25
C HIS A 264 -2.09 10.84 -24.94
N ARG A 265 -2.60 11.93 -24.33
CA ARG A 265 -2.51 13.29 -24.85
C ARG A 265 -1.48 14.16 -24.15
N LEU A 266 -0.55 13.58 -23.40
CA LEU A 266 0.51 14.30 -22.69
C LEU A 266 1.42 15.12 -23.63
N ASN A 267 1.59 14.68 -24.87
CA ASN A 267 2.40 15.39 -25.87
C ASN A 267 1.85 16.78 -26.20
N GLU A 268 0.54 16.97 -26.10
CA GLU A 268 -0.11 18.29 -26.30
C GLU A 268 0.28 19.30 -25.23
N LEU A 269 0.64 18.80 -24.05
CA LEU A 269 1.06 19.62 -22.90
C LEU A 269 2.58 19.75 -22.76
N SER A 270 3.36 19.17 -23.66
CA SER A 270 4.82 19.08 -23.52
C SER A 270 5.52 20.45 -23.40
N ALA A 271 5.02 21.47 -24.10
CA ALA A 271 5.51 22.85 -24.02
C ALA A 271 5.15 23.58 -22.72
N LEU A 272 4.30 22.98 -21.88
CA LEU A 272 3.79 23.56 -20.63
C LEU A 272 4.45 22.97 -19.37
N ARG A 273 5.55 22.24 -19.50
CA ARG A 273 6.16 21.54 -18.35
C ARG A 273 6.55 22.46 -17.20
N ASP A 274 7.05 23.65 -17.54
CA ASP A 274 7.50 24.64 -16.56
C ASP A 274 6.52 25.80 -16.40
N ARG A 275 5.35 25.70 -17.03
CA ARG A 275 4.28 26.68 -16.92
C ARG A 275 3.30 26.29 -15.83
N ALA A 276 2.75 27.29 -15.13
CA ALA A 276 1.71 27.08 -14.14
C ALA A 276 0.43 26.49 -14.77
N ILE A 277 -0.01 25.33 -14.32
CA ILE A 277 -1.22 24.64 -14.78
C ILE A 277 -2.23 24.55 -13.66
N ALA A 278 -3.40 25.17 -13.81
CA ALA A 278 -4.54 25.02 -12.92
C ALA A 278 -5.46 23.94 -13.44
N ILE A 279 -5.58 22.84 -12.69
CA ILE A 279 -6.42 21.70 -13.06
C ILE A 279 -7.78 21.83 -12.39
N ILE A 280 -8.83 21.89 -13.21
CA ILE A 280 -10.21 21.95 -12.74
C ILE A 280 -11.00 20.70 -13.14
N CYS A 281 -11.93 20.30 -12.30
CA CYS A 281 -12.96 19.31 -12.61
C CYS A 281 -14.26 19.70 -11.88
N ARG A 282 -15.22 18.80 -11.75
CA ARG A 282 -16.48 19.12 -11.08
C ARG A 282 -16.28 19.52 -9.62
N THR A 283 -15.47 18.74 -8.87
CA THR A 283 -15.12 19.02 -7.45
C THR A 283 -13.60 19.06 -7.26
N GLU A 284 -12.94 17.94 -6.98
CA GLU A 284 -11.47 17.84 -6.87
C GLU A 284 -10.94 16.46 -7.25
N LYS A 285 -11.79 15.44 -7.31
CA LYS A 285 -11.37 14.04 -7.38
C LYS A 285 -10.57 13.72 -8.66
N ARG A 286 -11.08 14.19 -9.83
CA ARG A 286 -10.41 13.99 -11.13
C ARG A 286 -9.15 14.87 -11.22
N SER A 287 -9.21 16.12 -10.74
CA SER A 287 -8.05 17.04 -10.72
C SER A 287 -6.88 16.50 -9.90
N LYS A 288 -7.13 15.85 -8.74
CA LYS A 288 -6.09 15.18 -7.94
C LYS A 288 -5.40 14.05 -8.71
N LYS A 289 -6.17 13.26 -9.48
CA LYS A 289 -5.63 12.19 -10.31
C LYS A 289 -4.77 12.74 -11.44
N ALA A 290 -5.25 13.78 -12.13
CA ALA A 290 -4.53 14.44 -13.21
C ALA A 290 -3.25 15.12 -12.72
N ALA A 291 -3.29 15.85 -11.60
CA ALA A 291 -2.12 16.51 -11.02
C ALA A 291 -1.02 15.51 -10.66
N ASN A 292 -1.38 14.35 -10.07
CA ASN A 292 -0.41 13.31 -9.78
C ASN A 292 0.23 12.74 -11.05
N LEU A 293 -0.55 12.55 -12.11
CA LEU A 293 -0.04 12.08 -13.40
C LEU A 293 0.94 13.09 -14.02
N LEU A 294 0.58 14.37 -14.07
CA LEU A 294 1.42 15.42 -14.61
C LEU A 294 2.73 15.56 -13.81
N ALA A 295 2.66 15.57 -12.47
CA ALA A 295 3.84 15.61 -11.62
C ALA A 295 4.79 14.44 -11.86
N GLN A 296 4.27 13.22 -12.04
CA GLN A 296 5.06 12.04 -12.40
C GLN A 296 5.72 12.13 -13.78
N LYS A 297 5.16 12.97 -14.67
CA LYS A 297 5.66 13.19 -16.02
C LYS A 297 6.54 14.44 -16.15
N GLY A 298 6.93 15.04 -15.02
CA GLY A 298 7.91 16.12 -14.95
C GLY A 298 7.33 17.53 -15.09
N PHE A 299 6.01 17.70 -14.90
CA PHE A 299 5.41 19.03 -14.81
C PHE A 299 5.67 19.60 -13.40
N THR A 300 6.27 20.78 -13.34
CA THR A 300 6.82 21.33 -12.08
C THR A 300 5.82 22.20 -11.32
N ASP A 301 4.93 22.92 -12.02
CA ASP A 301 4.01 23.88 -11.42
C ASP A 301 2.55 23.55 -11.71
N VAL A 302 2.02 22.58 -10.96
CA VAL A 302 0.66 22.05 -11.14
C VAL A 302 -0.19 22.35 -9.92
N HIS A 303 -1.31 23.02 -10.12
CA HIS A 303 -2.24 23.43 -9.07
C HIS A 303 -3.61 22.75 -9.22
N ILE A 304 -4.22 22.36 -8.11
CA ILE A 304 -5.58 21.81 -8.08
C ILE A 304 -6.56 22.91 -7.69
N VAL A 305 -7.60 23.13 -8.50
CA VAL A 305 -8.65 24.11 -8.18
C VAL A 305 -9.61 23.50 -7.16
N LYS A 306 -9.58 24.03 -5.93
CA LYS A 306 -10.42 23.58 -4.83
C LYS A 306 -11.90 23.92 -5.09
N GLY A 307 -12.77 22.90 -4.92
CA GLY A 307 -14.21 23.04 -5.16
C GLY A 307 -14.61 22.94 -6.64
N GLY A 308 -13.67 23.08 -7.57
CA GLY A 308 -13.89 22.90 -9.01
C GLY A 308 -14.99 23.75 -9.59
N MET A 309 -15.62 23.27 -10.68
CA MET A 309 -16.73 23.97 -11.35
C MET A 309 -17.97 24.14 -10.46
N THR A 310 -18.20 23.24 -9.50
CA THR A 310 -19.29 23.40 -8.55
C THR A 310 -19.15 24.67 -7.72
N GLU A 311 -17.97 24.96 -7.20
CA GLU A 311 -17.72 26.18 -6.42
C GLU A 311 -17.62 27.41 -7.32
N TRP A 312 -17.08 27.28 -8.54
CA TRP A 312 -17.05 28.36 -9.53
C TRP A 312 -18.45 28.88 -9.84
N ASN A 313 -19.39 27.98 -10.14
CA ASN A 313 -20.78 28.29 -10.44
C ASN A 313 -21.53 28.81 -9.21
N ARG A 314 -21.27 28.23 -8.02
CA ARG A 314 -21.90 28.72 -6.77
C ARG A 314 -21.59 30.20 -6.50
N ARG A 315 -20.43 30.67 -6.97
CA ARG A 315 -20.03 32.08 -6.84
C ARG A 315 -20.52 32.96 -7.98
N GLY A 316 -21.25 32.42 -8.92
CA GLY A 316 -21.78 33.19 -10.05
C GLY A 316 -20.71 33.69 -11.03
N TYR A 317 -19.55 33.03 -11.12
CA TYR A 317 -18.51 33.44 -12.03
C TYR A 317 -18.86 33.08 -13.48
N ARG A 318 -18.38 33.88 -14.44
CA ARG A 318 -18.66 33.72 -15.87
C ARG A 318 -18.23 32.33 -16.36
N ILE A 319 -19.11 31.73 -17.17
CA ILE A 319 -18.91 30.44 -17.83
C ILE A 319 -19.23 30.57 -19.32
N GLU A 320 -18.63 29.69 -20.12
CA GLU A 320 -19.00 29.40 -21.51
C GLU A 320 -19.66 28.01 -21.60
N ARG A 321 -20.49 27.81 -22.61
CA ARG A 321 -21.23 26.56 -22.84
C ARG A 321 -20.96 26.02 -24.23
#